data_a45f35cd40ef49d2edbdc46e04ccb110
#
_entry.id   a45f35cd40ef49d2edbdc46e04ccb110
#
_cell.length_a   1.000
_cell.length_b   1.000
_cell.length_c   1.000
_cell.angle_alpha   90.00
_cell.angle_beta   90.00
_cell.angle_gamma   90.00
#
_symmetry.space_group_name_H-M   'P 1'
#
loop_
_entity.id
_entity.type
_entity.pdbx_description
1 polymer ?
#
loop_
_entity_poly.entity_id
_entity_poly.type
_entity_poly.pdbx_seq_one_letter_code
_entity_poly.pdbx_strand_id
1 'polypeptide(L)'
;MYIEKGINSLGKFISLMIPLMTILMIVIIVARYFFGIGLTGLQEFVMYLHAFIFLGCAGYVHYKDDHVRVDIFYRDSSNSYKDNVNFILSLFFLLPVCFVIGFYSLELIEMSWKIREVSTEAGGLDYVYIQKTLIILFPLTMILTFAYQLIHKKWK
;
A
#
# COMPACT_ATOMS: atom_id res chain seq x y z
N MET A 1 21.79 -5.53 3.43
CA MET A 1 21.80 -6.32 2.17
C MET A 1 20.54 -7.16 1.98
N TYR A 2 20.16 -8.07 2.93
CA TYR A 2 18.95 -8.92 2.75
C TYR A 2 17.63 -8.13 2.78
N ILE A 3 17.42 -7.26 3.78
CA ILE A 3 16.21 -6.43 3.92
C ILE A 3 16.05 -5.52 2.71
N GLU A 4 17.10 -4.89 2.27
CA GLU A 4 17.12 -4.02 1.09
C GLU A 4 16.72 -4.78 -0.19
N LYS A 5 17.29 -5.98 -0.41
CA LYS A 5 16.89 -6.85 -1.52
C LYS A 5 15.42 -7.22 -1.43
N GLY A 6 14.94 -7.52 -0.21
CA GLY A 6 13.53 -7.82 0.04
C GLY A 6 12.61 -6.67 -0.35
N ILE A 7 12.87 -5.46 0.17
CA ILE A 7 12.08 -4.26 -0.16
C ILE A 7 12.06 -3.99 -1.67
N ASN A 8 13.24 -4.04 -2.32
CA ASN A 8 13.34 -3.80 -3.75
C ASN A 8 12.63 -4.89 -4.58
N SER A 9 12.77 -6.16 -4.20
CA SER A 9 12.13 -7.27 -4.92
C SER A 9 10.62 -7.23 -4.79
N LEU A 10 10.11 -6.99 -3.57
CA LEU A 10 8.67 -6.84 -3.32
C LEU A 10 8.10 -5.66 -4.10
N GLY A 11 8.73 -4.48 -4.03
CA GLY A 11 8.24 -3.31 -4.74
C GLY A 11 8.21 -3.53 -6.26
N LYS A 12 9.24 -4.10 -6.84
CA LYS A 12 9.29 -4.44 -8.28
C LYS A 12 8.24 -5.47 -8.67
N PHE A 13 8.05 -6.51 -7.85
CA PHE A 13 7.03 -7.51 -8.10
C PHE A 13 5.62 -6.90 -8.09
N ILE A 14 5.32 -6.09 -7.07
CA ILE A 14 4.01 -5.44 -6.94
C ILE A 14 3.80 -4.44 -8.08
N SER A 15 4.82 -3.67 -8.47
CA SER A 15 4.70 -2.71 -9.57
C SER A 15 4.42 -3.36 -10.94
N LEU A 16 4.80 -4.63 -11.14
CA LEU A 16 4.41 -5.39 -12.33
C LEU A 16 2.90 -5.65 -12.43
N MET A 17 2.16 -5.49 -11.32
CA MET A 17 0.70 -5.63 -11.34
C MET A 17 0.01 -4.40 -11.94
N ILE A 18 0.71 -3.25 -12.08
CA ILE A 18 0.13 -2.03 -12.66
C ILE A 18 -0.30 -2.23 -14.13
N PRO A 19 0.55 -2.76 -15.03
CA PRO A 19 0.11 -3.06 -16.40
C PRO A 19 -1.07 -4.04 -16.45
N LEU A 20 -1.07 -5.06 -15.59
CA LEU A 20 -2.18 -6.01 -15.50
C LEU A 20 -3.48 -5.28 -15.12
N MET A 21 -3.45 -4.45 -14.08
CA MET A 21 -4.59 -3.64 -13.65
C MET A 21 -5.10 -2.76 -14.78
N THR A 22 -4.20 -2.12 -15.53
CA THR A 22 -4.55 -1.26 -16.68
C THR A 22 -5.25 -2.05 -17.78
N ILE A 23 -4.75 -3.25 -18.13
CA ILE A 23 -5.37 -4.11 -19.14
C ILE A 23 -6.78 -4.52 -18.68
N LEU A 24 -6.94 -4.94 -17.43
CA LEU A 24 -8.26 -5.31 -16.89
C LEU A 24 -9.24 -4.14 -16.92
N MET A 25 -8.80 -2.93 -16.60
CA MET A 25 -9.65 -1.73 -16.72
C MET A 25 -10.08 -1.48 -18.16
N ILE A 26 -9.19 -1.64 -19.13
CA ILE A 26 -9.54 -1.51 -20.55
C ILE A 26 -10.62 -2.55 -20.93
N VAL A 27 -10.45 -3.81 -20.51
CA VAL A 27 -11.42 -4.88 -20.75
C VAL A 27 -12.79 -4.52 -20.18
N ILE A 28 -12.85 -4.01 -18.94
CA ILE A 28 -14.10 -3.58 -18.28
C ILE A 28 -14.77 -2.45 -19.07
N ILE A 29 -13.99 -1.46 -19.50
CA ILE A 29 -14.50 -0.31 -20.26
C ILE A 29 -15.07 -0.78 -21.60
N VAL A 30 -14.32 -1.60 -22.35
CA VAL A 30 -14.77 -2.14 -23.63
C VAL A 30 -16.02 -2.99 -23.46
N ALA A 31 -16.05 -3.90 -22.48
CA ALA A 31 -17.22 -4.73 -22.18
C ALA A 31 -18.48 -3.89 -21.93
N ARG A 32 -18.34 -2.83 -21.14
CA ARG A 32 -19.46 -1.96 -20.77
C ARG A 32 -19.96 -1.11 -21.94
N TYR A 33 -19.07 -0.45 -22.67
CA TYR A 33 -19.47 0.55 -23.67
C TYR A 33 -19.72 -0.03 -25.04
N PHE A 34 -19.06 -1.11 -25.45
CA PHE A 34 -19.27 -1.73 -26.76
C PHE A 34 -20.25 -2.89 -26.69
N PHE A 35 -20.29 -3.65 -25.62
CA PHE A 35 -21.13 -4.84 -25.50
C PHE A 35 -22.28 -4.68 -24.51
N GLY A 36 -22.35 -3.58 -23.73
CA GLY A 36 -23.41 -3.38 -22.75
C GLY A 36 -23.32 -4.35 -21.55
N ILE A 37 -22.18 -5.01 -21.35
CA ILE A 37 -21.98 -6.03 -20.32
C ILE A 37 -21.33 -5.41 -19.09
N GLY A 38 -22.00 -5.48 -17.92
CA GLY A 38 -21.44 -5.11 -16.62
C GLY A 38 -20.63 -6.25 -16.02
N LEU A 39 -19.34 -6.04 -15.77
CA LEU A 39 -18.45 -7.02 -15.17
C LEU A 39 -18.13 -6.63 -13.70
N THR A 40 -19.14 -6.68 -12.82
CA THR A 40 -19.03 -6.24 -11.42
C THR A 40 -17.90 -6.96 -10.67
N GLY A 41 -17.84 -8.29 -10.75
CA GLY A 41 -16.78 -9.05 -10.07
C GLY A 41 -15.39 -8.71 -10.58
N LEU A 42 -15.21 -8.41 -11.87
CA LEU A 42 -13.93 -7.97 -12.42
C LEU A 42 -13.56 -6.54 -11.96
N GLN A 43 -14.55 -5.65 -11.82
CA GLN A 43 -14.35 -4.31 -11.25
C GLN A 43 -13.86 -4.41 -9.81
N GLU A 44 -14.47 -5.25 -8.99
CA GLU A 44 -14.04 -5.49 -7.61
C GLU A 44 -12.66 -6.12 -7.56
N PHE A 45 -12.35 -7.07 -8.44
CA PHE A 45 -11.00 -7.64 -8.53
C PHE A 45 -9.94 -6.56 -8.81
N VAL A 46 -10.23 -5.62 -9.72
CA VAL A 46 -9.35 -4.47 -10.00
C VAL A 46 -9.19 -3.58 -8.77
N MET A 47 -10.26 -3.36 -7.98
CA MET A 47 -10.15 -2.63 -6.70
C MET A 47 -9.24 -3.37 -5.70
N TYR A 48 -9.33 -4.71 -5.62
CA TYR A 48 -8.45 -5.50 -4.74
C TYR A 48 -7.00 -5.41 -5.20
N LEU A 49 -6.78 -5.50 -6.50
CA LEU A 49 -5.44 -5.36 -7.10
C LEU A 49 -4.87 -3.96 -6.86
N HIS A 50 -5.68 -2.92 -7.00
CA HIS A 50 -5.30 -1.54 -6.69
C HIS A 50 -4.92 -1.38 -5.21
N ALA A 51 -5.74 -1.91 -4.29
CA ALA A 51 -5.43 -1.89 -2.86
C ALA A 51 -4.11 -2.62 -2.56
N PHE A 52 -3.89 -3.79 -3.15
CA PHE A 52 -2.65 -4.54 -3.02
C PHE A 52 -1.42 -3.74 -3.50
N ILE A 53 -1.52 -3.11 -4.68
CA ILE A 53 -0.44 -2.29 -5.25
C ILE A 53 -0.16 -1.08 -4.35
N PHE A 54 -1.20 -0.33 -4.00
CA PHE A 54 -1.06 0.92 -3.26
C PHE A 54 -0.50 0.69 -1.85
N LEU A 55 -1.10 -0.24 -1.10
CA LEU A 55 -0.70 -0.52 0.28
C LEU A 55 0.62 -1.29 0.36
N GLY A 56 0.85 -2.20 -0.59
CA GLY A 56 2.07 -3.01 -0.62
C GLY A 56 3.31 -2.24 -1.10
N CYS A 57 3.15 -1.27 -2.00
CA CYS A 57 4.27 -0.44 -2.49
C CYS A 57 4.62 0.71 -1.54
N ALA A 58 3.80 1.05 -0.54
CA ALA A 58 4.02 2.21 0.31
C ALA A 58 5.43 2.24 0.93
N GLY A 59 5.87 1.15 1.53
CA GLY A 59 7.22 1.05 2.09
C GLY A 59 8.33 1.11 1.04
N TYR A 60 8.11 0.56 -0.16
CA TYR A 60 9.09 0.64 -1.25
C TYR A 60 9.27 2.08 -1.74
N VAL A 61 8.17 2.82 -1.93
CA VAL A 61 8.21 4.24 -2.32
C VAL A 61 8.88 5.08 -1.23
N HIS A 62 8.60 4.78 0.05
CA HIS A 62 9.28 5.42 1.18
C HIS A 62 10.78 5.10 1.20
N TYR A 63 11.17 3.86 0.95
CA TYR A 63 12.57 3.48 0.84
C TYR A 63 13.30 4.22 -0.29
N LYS A 64 12.64 4.46 -1.42
CA LYS A 64 13.19 5.18 -2.57
C LYS A 64 13.26 6.69 -2.39
N ASP A 65 12.60 7.24 -1.38
CA ASP A 65 12.43 8.67 -1.16
C ASP A 65 11.57 9.36 -2.25
N ASP A 66 10.64 8.61 -2.82
CA ASP A 66 9.78 9.05 -3.91
C ASP A 66 8.39 9.53 -3.45
N HIS A 67 8.15 9.59 -2.13
CA HIS A 67 6.91 10.19 -1.60
C HIS A 67 6.92 11.70 -1.79
N VAL A 68 5.81 12.22 -2.31
CA VAL A 68 5.59 13.67 -2.37
C VAL A 68 5.50 14.22 -0.95
N ARG A 69 6.34 15.21 -0.63
CA ARG A 69 6.37 15.86 0.68
C ARG A 69 6.55 17.36 0.56
N VAL A 70 6.09 18.07 1.57
CA VAL A 70 6.26 19.51 1.67
C VAL A 70 7.54 19.79 2.45
N ASP A 71 8.61 20.08 1.74
CA ASP A 71 9.96 20.31 2.27
C ASP A 71 10.37 21.79 2.34
N ILE A 72 9.43 22.70 2.10
CA ILE A 72 9.66 24.16 2.01
C ILE A 72 10.46 24.70 3.21
N PHE A 73 10.19 24.17 4.41
CA PHE A 73 10.80 24.67 5.65
C PHE A 73 12.24 24.19 5.87
N TYR A 74 12.69 23.14 5.20
CA TYR A 74 14.02 22.56 5.42
C TYR A 74 14.75 22.18 4.14
N ARG A 75 14.22 22.57 2.96
CA ARG A 75 14.81 22.27 1.64
C ARG A 75 16.26 22.71 1.53
N ASP A 76 16.56 23.92 2.02
CA ASP A 76 17.90 24.52 1.92
C ASP A 76 18.81 24.21 3.13
N SER A 77 18.36 23.36 4.05
CA SER A 77 19.10 22.94 5.22
C SER A 77 20.16 21.89 4.89
N SER A 78 21.13 21.71 5.82
CA SER A 78 22.16 20.68 5.70
C SER A 78 21.57 19.27 5.69
N ASN A 79 22.26 18.32 5.06
CA ASN A 79 21.82 16.92 5.00
C ASN A 79 21.63 16.32 6.42
N SER A 80 22.49 16.65 7.37
CA SER A 80 22.35 16.19 8.76
C SER A 80 21.06 16.70 9.42
N TYR A 81 20.66 17.94 9.13
CA TYR A 81 19.40 18.48 9.63
C TYR A 81 18.20 17.78 9.01
N LYS A 82 18.22 17.54 7.69
CA LYS A 82 17.18 16.77 6.98
C LYS A 82 17.03 15.36 7.56
N ASP A 83 18.14 14.66 7.77
CA ASP A 83 18.15 13.33 8.37
C ASP A 83 17.50 13.32 9.77
N ASN A 84 17.83 14.30 10.61
CA ASN A 84 17.25 14.44 11.94
C ASN A 84 15.74 14.73 11.88
N VAL A 85 15.31 15.63 11.02
CA VAL A 85 13.89 15.94 10.82
C VAL A 85 13.13 14.70 10.36
N ASN A 86 13.64 14.00 9.34
CA ASN A 86 13.02 12.78 8.81
C ASN A 86 12.95 11.68 9.88
N PHE A 87 13.98 11.52 10.70
CA PHE A 87 13.96 10.58 11.83
C PHE A 87 12.87 10.92 12.84
N ILE A 88 12.84 12.19 13.30
CA ILE A 88 11.85 12.65 14.29
C ILE A 88 10.42 12.49 13.76
N LEU A 89 10.17 12.91 12.52
CA LEU A 89 8.85 12.77 11.90
C LEU A 89 8.45 11.31 11.73
N SER A 90 9.39 10.44 11.34
CA SER A 90 9.13 9.01 11.21
C SER A 90 8.83 8.36 12.56
N LEU A 91 9.52 8.77 13.62
CA LEU A 91 9.32 8.22 14.96
C LEU A 91 8.00 8.67 15.59
N PHE A 92 7.66 9.96 15.49
CA PHE A 92 6.51 10.54 16.20
C PHE A 92 5.21 10.57 15.39
N PHE A 93 5.27 10.46 14.07
CA PHE A 93 4.09 10.45 13.21
C PHE A 93 3.91 9.14 12.46
N LEU A 94 4.91 8.70 11.71
CA LEU A 94 4.78 7.51 10.88
C LEU A 94 4.57 6.24 11.72
N LEU A 95 5.38 6.00 12.73
CA LEU A 95 5.22 4.81 13.58
C LEU A 95 3.90 4.78 14.35
N PRO A 96 3.47 5.86 15.04
CA PRO A 96 2.15 5.87 15.69
C PRO A 96 1.00 5.64 14.71
N VAL A 97 1.05 6.26 13.52
CA VAL A 97 0.02 6.02 12.49
C VAL A 97 0.01 4.56 12.04
N CYS A 98 1.18 3.97 11.77
CA CYS A 98 1.28 2.56 11.42
C CYS A 98 0.73 1.65 12.54
N PHE A 99 1.02 1.99 13.81
CA PHE A 99 0.52 1.24 14.95
C PHE A 99 -1.01 1.34 15.05
N VAL A 100 -1.56 2.55 14.93
CA VAL A 100 -3.03 2.77 14.98
C VAL A 100 -3.71 2.01 13.85
N ILE A 101 -3.24 2.16 12.60
CA ILE A 101 -3.82 1.44 11.45
C ILE A 101 -3.68 -0.08 11.66
N GLY A 102 -2.50 -0.56 12.03
CA GLY A 102 -2.26 -1.99 12.25
C GLY A 102 -3.16 -2.56 13.34
N PHE A 103 -3.25 -1.89 14.49
CA PHE A 103 -4.02 -2.37 15.64
C PHE A 103 -5.53 -2.40 15.36
N TYR A 104 -6.10 -1.30 14.88
CA TYR A 104 -7.54 -1.22 14.65
C TYR A 104 -8.01 -2.02 13.42
N SER A 105 -7.14 -2.25 12.45
CA SER A 105 -7.48 -3.11 11.31
C SER A 105 -7.63 -4.57 11.69
N LEU A 106 -7.00 -5.05 12.78
CA LEU A 106 -7.10 -6.45 13.20
C LEU A 106 -8.54 -6.84 13.55
N GLU A 107 -9.24 -6.00 14.31
CA GLU A 107 -10.65 -6.25 14.66
C GLU A 107 -11.54 -6.27 13.40
N LEU A 108 -11.34 -5.30 12.50
CA LEU A 108 -12.06 -5.22 11.23
C LEU A 108 -11.83 -6.49 10.37
N ILE A 109 -10.59 -6.95 10.30
CA ILE A 109 -10.23 -8.15 9.55
C ILE A 109 -10.86 -9.38 10.21
N GLU A 110 -10.71 -9.54 11.54
CA GLU A 110 -11.26 -10.67 12.27
C GLU A 110 -12.78 -10.80 12.09
N MET A 111 -13.51 -9.70 12.23
CA MET A 111 -14.95 -9.67 12.01
C MET A 111 -15.31 -10.10 10.58
N SER A 112 -14.62 -9.57 9.58
CA SER A 112 -14.85 -9.89 8.17
C SER A 112 -14.58 -11.37 7.86
N TRP A 113 -13.54 -11.96 8.44
CA TRP A 113 -13.23 -13.39 8.32
C TRP A 113 -14.24 -14.29 9.03
N LYS A 114 -14.75 -13.89 10.20
CA LYS A 114 -15.77 -14.65 10.94
C LYS A 114 -17.06 -14.84 10.14
N ILE A 115 -17.51 -13.78 9.45
CA ILE A 115 -18.75 -13.83 8.67
C ILE A 115 -18.52 -14.27 7.22
N ARG A 116 -17.27 -14.49 6.81
CA ARG A 116 -16.90 -14.73 5.39
C ARG A 116 -17.53 -13.67 4.49
N GLU A 117 -17.25 -12.42 4.79
CA GLU A 117 -17.91 -11.27 4.18
C GLU A 117 -17.81 -11.32 2.65
N VAL A 118 -18.96 -11.19 2.00
CA VAL A 118 -19.12 -11.17 0.55
C VAL A 118 -19.50 -9.78 0.06
N SER A 119 -19.35 -9.54 -1.24
CA SER A 119 -19.82 -8.29 -1.83
C SER A 119 -21.33 -8.14 -1.72
N THR A 120 -21.78 -6.90 -1.52
CA THR A 120 -23.20 -6.53 -1.54
C THR A 120 -23.72 -6.28 -2.98
N GLU A 121 -22.82 -6.22 -3.96
CA GLU A 121 -23.16 -5.94 -5.35
C GLU A 121 -23.54 -7.21 -6.09
N ALA A 122 -24.55 -7.11 -6.96
CA ALA A 122 -24.96 -8.21 -7.82
C ALA A 122 -23.83 -8.64 -8.78
N GLY A 123 -23.39 -9.90 -8.65
CA GLY A 123 -22.26 -10.43 -9.44
C GLY A 123 -20.88 -9.96 -8.93
N GLY A 124 -20.81 -9.43 -7.72
CA GLY A 124 -19.56 -9.11 -7.03
C GLY A 124 -18.79 -10.34 -6.53
N LEU A 125 -17.67 -10.14 -5.90
CA LEU A 125 -16.78 -11.21 -5.39
C LEU A 125 -17.14 -11.62 -3.97
N ASP A 126 -17.01 -12.90 -3.67
CA ASP A 126 -17.26 -13.47 -2.35
C ASP A 126 -16.02 -13.41 -1.43
N TYR A 127 -15.13 -12.41 -1.62
CA TYR A 127 -13.82 -12.38 -0.97
C TYR A 127 -13.48 -11.03 -0.35
N VAL A 128 -14.46 -10.27 0.16
CA VAL A 128 -14.27 -8.96 0.80
C VAL A 128 -13.32 -9.05 2.00
N TYR A 129 -13.36 -10.15 2.75
CA TYR A 129 -12.44 -10.41 3.85
C TYR A 129 -10.97 -10.47 3.43
N ILE A 130 -10.67 -10.90 2.19
CA ILE A 130 -9.30 -10.86 1.63
C ILE A 130 -8.90 -9.41 1.34
N GLN A 131 -9.79 -8.62 0.73
CA GLN A 131 -9.54 -7.20 0.47
C GLN A 131 -9.22 -6.44 1.76
N LYS A 132 -10.01 -6.65 2.82
CA LYS A 132 -9.78 -6.02 4.12
C LYS A 132 -8.44 -6.43 4.73
N THR A 133 -8.01 -7.67 4.53
CA THR A 133 -6.69 -8.14 5.00
C THR A 133 -5.53 -7.35 4.37
N LEU A 134 -5.70 -6.81 3.15
CA LEU A 134 -4.65 -6.03 2.50
C LEU A 134 -4.26 -4.75 3.26
N ILE A 135 -5.13 -4.24 4.15
CA ILE A 135 -4.83 -3.06 4.97
C ILE A 135 -3.54 -3.25 5.78
N ILE A 136 -3.25 -4.46 6.23
CA ILE A 136 -2.03 -4.78 6.99
C ILE A 136 -0.74 -4.55 6.20
N LEU A 137 -0.81 -4.58 4.87
CA LEU A 137 0.38 -4.37 4.02
C LEU A 137 1.01 -2.99 4.24
N PHE A 138 0.19 -1.96 4.46
CA PHE A 138 0.69 -0.61 4.67
C PHE A 138 1.58 -0.52 5.92
N PRO A 139 1.08 -0.78 7.15
CA PRO A 139 1.92 -0.69 8.34
C PRO A 139 3.09 -1.68 8.28
N LEU A 140 2.90 -2.88 7.72
CA LEU A 140 3.96 -3.87 7.62
C LEU A 140 5.13 -3.37 6.76
N THR A 141 4.86 -2.88 5.54
CA THR A 141 5.90 -2.40 4.62
C THR A 141 6.56 -1.12 5.11
N MET A 142 5.80 -0.22 5.74
CA MET A 142 6.33 1.01 6.30
C MET A 142 7.24 0.75 7.52
N ILE A 143 6.82 -0.11 8.45
CA ILE A 143 7.65 -0.49 9.61
C ILE A 143 8.92 -1.21 9.17
N LEU A 144 8.83 -2.08 8.15
CA LEU A 144 10.00 -2.76 7.60
C LEU A 144 11.02 -1.77 7.03
N THR A 145 10.54 -0.74 6.32
CA THR A 145 11.40 0.32 5.77
C THR A 145 11.98 1.19 6.86
N PHE A 146 11.18 1.57 7.88
CA PHE A 146 11.67 2.30 9.03
C PHE A 146 12.76 1.52 9.77
N ALA A 147 12.58 0.22 10.02
CA ALA A 147 13.58 -0.63 10.65
C ALA A 147 14.89 -0.68 9.84
N TYR A 148 14.77 -0.75 8.50
CA TYR A 148 15.94 -0.69 7.61
C TYR A 148 16.69 0.64 7.76
N GLN A 149 15.96 1.78 7.74
CA GLN A 149 16.54 3.12 7.88
C GLN A 149 17.22 3.29 9.25
N LEU A 150 16.61 2.77 10.31
CA LEU A 150 17.16 2.80 11.67
C LEU A 150 18.50 2.06 11.77
N ILE A 151 18.56 0.83 11.22
CA ILE A 151 19.78 0.00 11.26
C ILE A 151 20.92 0.64 10.47
N HIS A 152 20.62 1.24 9.32
CA HIS A 152 21.64 1.77 8.41
C HIS A 152 21.89 3.27 8.59
N LYS A 153 21.19 3.93 9.52
CA LYS A 153 21.23 5.38 9.77
C LYS A 153 21.09 6.21 8.46
N LYS A 154 20.23 5.75 7.57
CA LYS A 154 19.95 6.38 6.27
C LYS A 154 18.52 6.89 6.28
N TRP A 155 18.36 8.13 6.72
CA TRP A 155 17.07 8.83 6.73
C TRP A 155 16.92 9.62 5.42
N LYS A 156 15.92 9.24 4.64
CA LYS A 156 15.64 9.90 3.37
C LYS A 156 14.28 10.56 3.43
#